data_c07f09efdf1891bab0abe3b16141e3fd
#
_entry.id   c07f09efdf1891bab0abe3b16141e3fd
#
_cell.length_a   1.000
_cell.length_b   1.000
_cell.length_c   1.000
_cell.angle_alpha   90.00
_cell.angle_beta   90.00
_cell.angle_gamma   90.00
#
_symmetry.space_group_name_H-M   'P 1'
#
loop_
_entity.id
_entity.type
_entity.pdbx_description
1 polymer ?
#
loop_
_entity_poly.entity_id
_entity_poly.type
_entity_poly.pdbx_seq_one_letter_code
_entity_poly.pdbx_strand_id
1 'polypeptide(L)'
;NLMNSSNDSSTGSLKIGHYFNEDVMLYVSTESGFRSPGATISPVAINPSLITFEKEESDMVEIGMKGEFMDGRLRLNAAYYDYSFEGYQTKWDNVSARAYTATGPGLIQQVQGGIFNNNDASISGLDFEYAYVVNADLTLGGSYTSTDSEFDAGSIGYANDPSYAGMTAATRDVSGQPVGDAAESSLTFYLDHTTAASWGGERYTRYNISWRDERTSAINPDLSIKALVLANIIVGWKSADDVWDASFFVKNMLDDVDLSHIQSYYSDYHIPGGGSLPSKFYAANTNMGRQLGAQLVFRF
;
A
#
# COMPACT_ATOMS: atom_id res chain seq x y z
N ASN A 1 -7.36 -29.65 17.82
CA ASN A 1 -8.69 -29.02 17.86
C ASN A 1 -8.75 -28.05 16.70
N LEU A 2 -9.62 -28.35 15.72
CA LEU A 2 -10.00 -27.38 14.71
C LEU A 2 -10.76 -26.26 15.43
N MET A 3 -10.28 -25.04 15.33
CA MET A 3 -11.01 -23.88 15.84
C MET A 3 -12.22 -23.68 14.93
N ASN A 4 -13.43 -23.88 15.49
CA ASN A 4 -14.66 -23.49 14.83
C ASN A 4 -14.98 -22.05 15.24
N SER A 5 -14.85 -21.11 14.33
CA SER A 5 -15.43 -19.79 14.49
C SER A 5 -16.63 -19.67 13.57
N SER A 6 -17.74 -19.21 14.06
CA SER A 6 -18.88 -18.76 13.25
C SER A 6 -18.99 -17.25 13.38
N ASN A 7 -19.26 -16.57 12.30
CA ASN A 7 -19.45 -15.14 12.28
C ASN A 7 -20.69 -14.79 11.47
N ASP A 8 -21.57 -14.01 12.07
CA ASP A 8 -22.70 -13.39 11.40
C ASP A 8 -22.39 -11.90 11.22
N SER A 9 -22.35 -11.43 9.98
CA SER A 9 -22.13 -10.03 9.65
C SER A 9 -23.06 -9.64 8.50
N SER A 10 -23.54 -8.43 8.55
CA SER A 10 -24.31 -7.84 7.44
C SER A 10 -23.57 -6.64 6.89
N THR A 11 -23.56 -6.51 5.56
CA THR A 11 -22.97 -5.35 4.88
C THR A 11 -24.06 -4.64 4.09
N GLY A 12 -23.88 -3.36 3.90
CA GLY A 12 -24.80 -2.55 3.12
C GLY A 12 -24.08 -1.37 2.48
N SER A 13 -24.66 -0.85 1.42
CA SER A 13 -24.18 0.40 0.81
C SER A 13 -25.36 1.25 0.36
N LEU A 14 -25.17 2.55 0.44
CA LEU A 14 -26.09 3.54 -0.09
C LEU A 14 -25.31 4.64 -0.80
N LYS A 15 -25.68 4.98 -2.02
CA LYS A 15 -25.11 6.08 -2.78
C LYS A 15 -26.20 6.96 -3.31
N ILE A 16 -26.08 8.26 -3.04
CA ILE A 16 -26.98 9.30 -3.54
C ILE A 16 -26.16 10.28 -4.35
N GLY A 17 -26.55 10.48 -5.61
CA GLY A 17 -25.92 11.44 -6.51
C GLY A 17 -26.92 12.48 -7.00
N HIS A 18 -26.46 13.71 -7.18
CA HIS A 18 -27.21 14.80 -7.72
C HIS A 18 -26.43 15.52 -8.83
N TYR A 19 -27.04 15.65 -9.99
CA TYR A 19 -26.50 16.42 -11.11
C TYR A 19 -26.87 17.90 -10.94
N PHE A 20 -25.86 18.74 -10.77
CA PHE A 20 -26.01 20.18 -10.77
C PHE A 20 -26.38 20.74 -12.15
N ASN A 21 -25.81 20.12 -13.16
CA ASN A 21 -26.07 20.33 -14.58
C ASN A 21 -25.68 19.03 -15.31
N GLU A 22 -25.67 19.05 -16.64
CA GLU A 22 -25.34 17.88 -17.46
C GLU A 22 -23.90 17.38 -17.23
N ASP A 23 -23.02 18.26 -16.78
CA ASP A 23 -21.56 18.03 -16.71
C ASP A 23 -21.05 17.79 -15.30
N VAL A 24 -21.77 18.16 -14.24
CA VAL A 24 -21.29 18.11 -12.85
C VAL A 24 -22.23 17.34 -11.95
N MET A 25 -21.70 16.28 -11.35
CA MET A 25 -22.39 15.45 -10.36
C MET A 25 -21.69 15.55 -9.01
N LEU A 26 -22.46 15.79 -7.96
CA LEU A 26 -22.06 15.58 -6.56
C LEU A 26 -22.67 14.29 -6.03
N TYR A 27 -21.98 13.61 -5.14
CA TYR A 27 -22.50 12.41 -4.50
C TYR A 27 -22.05 12.29 -3.06
N VAL A 28 -22.82 11.54 -2.30
CA VAL A 28 -22.45 10.99 -1.01
C VAL A 28 -22.71 9.50 -1.03
N SER A 29 -21.82 8.72 -0.46
CA SER A 29 -22.00 7.29 -0.27
C SER A 29 -21.60 6.86 1.14
N THR A 30 -22.23 5.82 1.60
CA THR A 30 -21.85 5.09 2.81
C THR A 30 -21.82 3.60 2.53
N GLU A 31 -20.87 2.90 3.14
CA GLU A 31 -20.70 1.48 2.97
C GLU A 31 -20.21 0.86 4.26
N SER A 32 -20.71 -0.34 4.59
CA SER A 32 -20.20 -1.16 5.69
C SER A 32 -19.57 -2.45 5.16
N GLY A 33 -18.46 -2.85 5.76
CA GLY A 33 -17.70 -4.04 5.40
C GLY A 33 -17.28 -4.86 6.62
N PHE A 34 -16.77 -6.06 6.39
CA PHE A 34 -16.17 -6.86 7.45
C PHE A 34 -15.08 -7.80 6.92
N ARG A 35 -14.18 -8.20 7.82
CA ARG A 35 -13.29 -9.36 7.66
C ARG A 35 -13.59 -10.38 8.75
N SER A 36 -13.65 -11.67 8.36
CA SER A 36 -13.96 -12.76 9.30
C SER A 36 -12.85 -12.95 10.33
N PRO A 37 -13.19 -13.40 11.54
CA PRO A 37 -12.22 -13.85 12.52
C PRO A 37 -11.44 -15.06 11.99
N GLY A 38 -10.28 -15.31 12.56
CA GLY A 38 -9.47 -16.42 12.11
C GLY A 38 -8.31 -16.76 13.03
N ALA A 39 -7.45 -17.61 12.52
CA ALA A 39 -6.20 -17.96 13.16
C ALA A 39 -5.10 -18.17 12.12
N THR A 40 -3.88 -17.92 12.52
CA THR A 40 -2.70 -18.18 11.70
C THR A 40 -1.85 -19.30 12.29
N ILE A 41 -0.83 -19.72 11.55
CA ILE A 41 0.13 -20.74 11.99
C ILE A 41 1.37 -20.02 12.52
N SER A 42 1.76 -20.34 13.76
CA SER A 42 3.06 -19.94 14.29
C SER A 42 4.07 -21.09 14.13
N PRO A 43 5.33 -20.79 13.74
CA PRO A 43 6.39 -21.80 13.69
C PRO A 43 6.81 -22.29 15.08
N VAL A 44 6.39 -21.62 16.12
CA VAL A 44 6.67 -21.93 17.54
C VAL A 44 5.36 -22.12 18.27
N ALA A 45 5.28 -23.07 19.18
CA ALA A 45 4.14 -23.19 20.07
C ALA A 45 4.12 -21.99 21.02
N ILE A 46 3.15 -21.12 20.88
CA ILE A 46 2.91 -19.94 21.71
C ILE A 46 1.47 -19.93 22.22
N ASN A 47 1.13 -18.97 23.05
CA ASN A 47 -0.24 -18.82 23.52
C ASN A 47 -1.20 -18.70 22.31
N PRO A 48 -2.25 -19.52 22.22
CA PRO A 48 -3.21 -19.46 21.12
C PRO A 48 -3.86 -18.08 20.89
N SER A 49 -4.02 -17.28 21.94
CA SER A 49 -4.54 -15.91 21.82
C SER A 49 -3.65 -14.96 20.99
N LEU A 50 -2.40 -15.34 20.74
CA LEU A 50 -1.47 -14.55 19.92
C LEU A 50 -1.55 -14.88 18.43
N ILE A 51 -2.22 -15.97 18.08
CA ILE A 51 -2.36 -16.43 16.69
C ILE A 51 -3.82 -16.41 16.22
N THR A 52 -4.75 -16.05 17.09
CA THR A 52 -6.16 -15.85 16.77
C THR A 52 -6.45 -14.35 16.67
N PHE A 53 -7.37 -14.02 15.82
CA PHE A 53 -7.86 -12.65 15.66
C PHE A 53 -9.38 -12.67 15.52
N GLU A 54 -10.00 -11.66 16.08
CA GLU A 54 -11.44 -11.46 16.07
C GLU A 54 -11.89 -10.86 14.72
N LYS A 55 -13.18 -10.75 14.54
CA LYS A 55 -13.81 -10.06 13.42
C LYS A 55 -13.35 -8.59 13.37
N GLU A 56 -13.19 -8.07 12.15
CA GLU A 56 -13.04 -6.65 11.86
C GLU A 56 -14.29 -6.16 11.16
N GLU A 57 -14.79 -5.01 11.56
CA GLU A 57 -15.89 -4.31 10.89
C GLU A 57 -15.41 -2.92 10.45
N SER A 58 -15.96 -2.43 9.35
CA SER A 58 -15.65 -1.10 8.85
C SER A 58 -16.90 -0.38 8.38
N ASP A 59 -16.96 0.89 8.66
CA ASP A 59 -17.94 1.83 8.11
C ASP A 59 -17.21 2.95 7.37
N MET A 60 -17.78 3.34 6.23
CA MET A 60 -17.22 4.38 5.37
C MET A 60 -18.28 5.41 5.00
N VAL A 61 -17.84 6.66 4.99
CA VAL A 61 -18.59 7.77 4.36
C VAL A 61 -17.68 8.44 3.32
N GLU A 62 -18.20 8.66 2.13
CA GLU A 62 -17.51 9.36 1.05
C GLU A 62 -18.39 10.47 0.48
N ILE A 63 -17.79 11.65 0.26
CA ILE A 63 -18.40 12.75 -0.45
C ILE A 63 -17.53 13.08 -1.65
N GLY A 64 -18.10 13.14 -2.84
CA GLY A 64 -17.32 13.38 -4.03
C GLY A 64 -18.03 14.21 -5.10
N MET A 65 -17.20 14.65 -6.02
CA MET A 65 -17.59 15.39 -7.23
C MET A 65 -17.00 14.70 -8.46
N LYS A 66 -17.79 14.62 -9.52
CA LYS A 66 -17.32 14.27 -10.86
C LYS A 66 -17.81 15.34 -11.82
N GLY A 67 -16.89 15.87 -12.64
CA GLY A 67 -17.24 16.93 -13.55
C GLY A 67 -16.47 16.92 -14.85
N GLU A 68 -17.14 17.34 -15.91
CA GLU A 68 -16.55 17.65 -17.22
C GLU A 68 -16.66 19.15 -17.48
N PHE A 69 -15.60 19.77 -17.94
CA PHE A 69 -15.48 21.21 -18.13
C PHE A 69 -14.86 21.52 -19.48
N MET A 70 -14.95 22.77 -19.95
CA MET A 70 -14.34 23.23 -21.20
C MET A 70 -14.78 22.40 -22.42
N ASP A 71 -16.08 22.15 -22.55
CA ASP A 71 -16.69 21.35 -23.62
C ASP A 71 -16.11 19.90 -23.63
N GLY A 72 -16.01 19.27 -22.44
CA GLY A 72 -15.54 17.89 -22.26
C GLY A 72 -14.00 17.74 -22.33
N ARG A 73 -13.25 18.81 -22.51
CA ARG A 73 -11.78 18.73 -22.57
C ARG A 73 -11.10 18.57 -21.22
N LEU A 74 -11.75 18.98 -20.15
CA LEU A 74 -11.20 18.84 -18.78
C LEU A 74 -12.17 17.99 -17.95
N ARG A 75 -11.70 16.83 -17.50
CA ARG A 75 -12.39 16.00 -16.51
C ARG A 75 -11.71 16.17 -15.17
N LEU A 76 -12.51 16.42 -14.13
CA LEU A 76 -12.08 16.50 -12.74
C LEU A 76 -12.92 15.55 -11.88
N ASN A 77 -12.26 14.76 -11.05
CA ASN A 77 -12.86 13.97 -9.99
C ASN A 77 -12.20 14.33 -8.68
N ALA A 78 -13.01 14.52 -7.63
CA ALA A 78 -12.51 14.72 -6.28
C ALA A 78 -13.41 13.96 -5.30
N ALA A 79 -12.82 13.32 -4.31
CA ALA A 79 -13.54 12.63 -3.25
C ALA A 79 -12.81 12.82 -1.92
N TYR A 80 -13.55 13.04 -0.85
CA TYR A 80 -13.11 12.91 0.52
C TYR A 80 -13.78 11.69 1.12
N TYR A 81 -13.02 10.85 1.79
CA TYR A 81 -13.50 9.65 2.45
C TYR A 81 -13.06 9.60 3.91
N ASP A 82 -13.88 8.94 4.72
CA ASP A 82 -13.62 8.68 6.13
C ASP A 82 -14.06 7.25 6.45
N TYR A 83 -13.11 6.44 6.95
CA TYR A 83 -13.32 5.07 7.40
C TYR A 83 -13.09 4.97 8.88
N SER A 84 -14.01 4.31 9.57
CA SER A 84 -13.81 3.81 10.92
C SER A 84 -13.73 2.28 10.91
N PHE A 85 -12.80 1.73 11.67
CA PHE A 85 -12.60 0.30 11.81
C PHE A 85 -12.76 -0.11 13.29
N GLU A 86 -13.65 -1.06 13.54
CA GLU A 86 -13.72 -1.75 14.81
C GLU A 86 -12.99 -3.09 14.69
N GLY A 87 -11.98 -3.29 15.53
CA GLY A 87 -11.19 -4.51 15.55
C GLY A 87 -10.32 -4.72 14.32
N TYR A 88 -9.68 -3.69 13.78
CA TYR A 88 -8.75 -3.78 12.64
C TYR A 88 -7.69 -4.86 12.87
N GLN A 89 -7.60 -5.83 11.95
CA GLN A 89 -6.74 -7.01 12.08
C GLN A 89 -5.31 -6.66 11.68
N THR A 90 -4.42 -6.55 12.68
CA THR A 90 -3.01 -6.23 12.45
C THR A 90 -2.12 -7.44 12.69
N LYS A 91 -1.24 -7.70 11.73
CA LYS A 91 -0.20 -8.71 11.83
C LYS A 91 1.14 -8.09 12.26
N TRP A 92 1.79 -8.72 13.24
CA TRP A 92 3.08 -8.30 13.77
C TRP A 92 4.13 -9.36 13.52
N ASP A 93 5.31 -8.93 13.12
CA ASP A 93 6.48 -9.78 12.91
C ASP A 93 7.58 -9.48 13.95
N ASN A 94 8.47 -10.44 14.16
CA ASN A 94 9.60 -10.34 15.09
C ASN A 94 9.21 -10.00 16.54
N VAL A 95 8.17 -10.61 17.02
CA VAL A 95 7.65 -10.39 18.38
C VAL A 95 8.39 -11.24 19.37
N SER A 96 8.84 -10.68 20.50
CA SER A 96 9.34 -11.44 21.65
C SER A 96 8.18 -12.09 22.38
N ALA A 97 8.07 -13.41 22.27
CA ALA A 97 6.99 -14.17 22.90
C ALA A 97 7.50 -15.39 23.67
N ARG A 98 6.74 -15.78 24.70
CA ARG A 98 7.01 -16.99 25.47
C ARG A 98 6.58 -18.21 24.69
N ALA A 99 7.53 -19.11 24.41
CA ALA A 99 7.23 -20.42 23.86
C ALA A 99 6.55 -21.30 24.93
N TYR A 100 5.67 -22.19 24.48
CA TYR A 100 5.06 -23.21 25.34
C TYR A 100 5.65 -24.58 24.99
N THR A 101 5.98 -25.35 25.99
CA THR A 101 6.48 -26.73 25.84
C THR A 101 5.49 -27.70 26.49
N ALA A 102 5.66 -28.98 26.23
CA ALA A 102 4.84 -30.02 26.87
C ALA A 102 4.94 -30.02 28.41
N THR A 103 5.98 -29.47 28.99
CA THR A 103 6.28 -29.43 30.41
C THR A 103 6.05 -28.07 31.06
N GLY A 104 5.58 -27.06 30.29
CA GLY A 104 5.26 -25.72 30.80
C GLY A 104 5.86 -24.59 29.96
N PRO A 105 5.95 -23.37 30.53
CA PRO A 105 6.51 -22.23 29.81
C PRO A 105 7.96 -22.45 29.41
N GLY A 106 8.26 -22.28 28.12
CA GLY A 106 9.60 -22.36 27.60
C GLY A 106 10.36 -21.03 27.63
N LEU A 107 11.40 -20.92 26.83
CA LEU A 107 12.19 -19.70 26.68
C LEU A 107 11.41 -18.63 25.90
N ILE A 108 11.80 -17.39 26.08
CA ILE A 108 11.39 -16.30 25.19
C ILE A 108 12.02 -16.52 23.83
N GLN A 109 11.23 -16.41 22.79
CA GLN A 109 11.67 -16.57 21.40
C GLN A 109 11.19 -15.39 20.56
N GLN A 110 11.92 -15.11 19.50
CA GLN A 110 11.49 -14.21 18.45
C GLN A 110 10.56 -14.97 17.50
N VAL A 111 9.29 -14.60 17.52
CA VAL A 111 8.29 -15.18 16.62
C VAL A 111 8.24 -14.37 15.34
N GLN A 112 8.63 -15.01 14.25
CA GLN A 112 8.58 -14.42 12.92
C GLN A 112 7.25 -14.75 12.27
N GLY A 113 6.49 -13.70 11.99
CA GLY A 113 5.23 -13.76 11.27
C GLY A 113 4.10 -14.49 11.99
N GLY A 114 2.94 -13.90 11.99
CA GLY A 114 1.73 -14.57 12.43
C GLY A 114 1.29 -14.35 13.86
N ILE A 115 1.78 -13.32 14.53
CA ILE A 115 1.11 -12.80 15.73
C ILE A 115 0.12 -11.73 15.28
N PHE A 116 -1.10 -11.85 15.74
CA PHE A 116 -2.21 -10.94 15.41
C PHE A 116 -2.82 -10.34 16.66
N ASN A 117 -3.35 -9.15 16.50
CA ASN A 117 -4.35 -8.58 17.40
C ASN A 117 -5.33 -7.71 16.62
N ASN A 118 -6.38 -7.30 17.28
CA ASN A 118 -7.36 -6.36 16.80
C ASN A 118 -7.21 -5.04 17.56
N ASN A 119 -7.23 -3.94 16.83
CA ASN A 119 -7.27 -2.58 17.37
C ASN A 119 -8.33 -1.78 16.61
N ASP A 120 -8.86 -0.74 17.22
CA ASP A 120 -9.66 0.20 16.47
C ASP A 120 -8.73 1.15 15.70
N ALA A 121 -9.19 1.60 14.55
CA ALA A 121 -8.40 2.46 13.66
C ALA A 121 -9.30 3.36 12.82
N SER A 122 -8.75 4.49 12.41
CA SER A 122 -9.41 5.42 11.51
C SER A 122 -8.52 5.74 10.31
N ILE A 123 -9.15 5.91 9.14
CA ILE A 123 -8.47 6.28 7.90
C ILE A 123 -9.33 7.30 7.18
N SER A 124 -8.79 8.49 6.94
CA SER A 124 -9.45 9.50 6.13
C SER A 124 -8.55 10.00 5.02
N GLY A 125 -9.12 10.60 3.98
CA GLY A 125 -8.28 11.08 2.90
C GLY A 125 -9.03 11.84 1.82
N LEU A 126 -8.21 12.34 0.89
CA LEU A 126 -8.64 13.07 -0.29
C LEU A 126 -8.07 12.39 -1.53
N ASP A 127 -8.93 12.07 -2.48
CA ASP A 127 -8.56 11.66 -3.82
C ASP A 127 -8.93 12.77 -4.82
N PHE A 128 -7.96 13.11 -5.67
CA PHE A 128 -8.15 14.05 -6.75
C PHE A 128 -7.57 13.51 -8.05
N GLU A 129 -8.34 13.58 -9.13
CA GLU A 129 -7.90 13.14 -10.47
C GLU A 129 -8.30 14.18 -11.51
N TYR A 130 -7.45 14.34 -12.51
CA TYR A 130 -7.77 15.17 -13.66
C TYR A 130 -7.24 14.58 -14.96
N ALA A 131 -7.94 14.87 -16.05
CA ALA A 131 -7.50 14.63 -17.41
C ALA A 131 -7.86 15.84 -18.26
N TYR A 132 -6.89 16.40 -18.99
CA TYR A 132 -7.04 17.60 -19.80
C TYR A 132 -6.52 17.42 -21.23
N VAL A 133 -7.44 17.50 -22.18
CA VAL A 133 -7.13 17.57 -23.61
C VAL A 133 -6.78 19.02 -23.95
N VAL A 134 -5.50 19.33 -24.00
CA VAL A 134 -4.99 20.68 -24.30
C VAL A 134 -5.36 21.07 -25.73
N ASN A 135 -5.09 20.14 -26.69
CA ASN A 135 -5.45 20.23 -28.09
C ASN A 135 -5.47 18.82 -28.71
N ALA A 136 -5.61 18.73 -30.03
CA ALA A 136 -5.69 17.44 -30.73
C ALA A 136 -4.44 16.54 -30.55
N ASP A 137 -3.29 17.15 -30.25
CA ASP A 137 -1.99 16.48 -30.18
C ASP A 137 -1.52 16.21 -28.75
N LEU A 138 -2.10 16.89 -27.73
CA LEU A 138 -1.58 16.89 -26.37
C LEU A 138 -2.66 16.65 -25.31
N THR A 139 -2.47 15.63 -24.53
CA THR A 139 -3.25 15.33 -23.32
C THR A 139 -2.35 15.31 -22.10
N LEU A 140 -2.82 15.91 -21.00
CA LEU A 140 -2.21 15.90 -19.68
C LEU A 140 -3.16 15.25 -18.68
N GLY A 141 -2.62 14.63 -17.66
CA GLY A 141 -3.45 14.18 -16.56
C GLY A 141 -2.64 13.78 -15.34
N GLY A 142 -3.34 13.47 -14.28
CA GLY A 142 -2.70 13.10 -13.04
C GLY A 142 -3.68 12.83 -11.93
N SER A 143 -3.14 12.40 -10.80
CA SER A 143 -3.88 12.19 -9.57
C SER A 143 -3.06 12.63 -8.36
N TYR A 144 -3.74 13.00 -7.31
CA TYR A 144 -3.19 13.25 -6.00
C TYR A 144 -4.06 12.55 -4.96
N THR A 145 -3.44 11.78 -4.08
CA THR A 145 -4.08 11.16 -2.92
C THR A 145 -3.41 11.65 -1.66
N SER A 146 -4.20 12.03 -0.68
CA SER A 146 -3.75 12.27 0.69
C SER A 146 -4.50 11.32 1.61
N THR A 147 -3.76 10.62 2.48
CA THR A 147 -4.32 9.64 3.42
C THR A 147 -3.76 9.92 4.80
N ASP A 148 -4.66 10.13 5.75
CA ASP A 148 -4.36 10.15 7.17
C ASP A 148 -4.91 8.87 7.78
N SER A 149 -4.05 8.10 8.47
CA SER A 149 -4.43 6.82 9.05
C SER A 149 -3.77 6.63 10.40
N GLU A 150 -4.56 6.25 11.40
CA GLU A 150 -4.03 6.04 12.74
C GLU A 150 -4.76 4.92 13.49
N PHE A 151 -4.03 4.29 14.38
CA PHE A 151 -4.63 3.46 15.41
C PHE A 151 -5.24 4.33 16.50
N ASP A 152 -6.45 4.02 16.93
CA ASP A 152 -7.17 4.78 17.94
C ASP A 152 -6.50 4.69 19.32
N ALA A 153 -6.88 5.60 20.20
CA ALA A 153 -6.35 5.68 21.55
C ALA A 153 -6.55 4.38 22.35
N GLY A 154 -5.51 3.88 22.99
CA GLY A 154 -5.51 2.63 23.75
C GLY A 154 -5.12 1.40 22.92
N SER A 155 -4.78 1.58 21.65
CA SER A 155 -4.32 0.51 20.78
C SER A 155 -2.96 -0.03 21.19
N ILE A 156 -2.83 -1.35 21.15
CA ILE A 156 -1.62 -2.08 21.57
C ILE A 156 -1.10 -2.90 20.39
N GLY A 157 0.18 -2.72 20.09
CA GLY A 157 0.94 -3.55 19.17
C GLY A 157 1.85 -4.53 19.91
N TYR A 158 2.43 -5.46 19.18
CA TYR A 158 3.46 -6.34 19.69
C TYR A 158 4.86 -5.83 19.34
N ALA A 159 5.83 -6.16 20.20
CA ALA A 159 7.18 -5.60 20.11
C ALA A 159 8.26 -6.69 20.12
N ASN A 160 9.39 -6.32 19.54
CA ASN A 160 10.64 -7.03 19.72
C ASN A 160 11.39 -6.45 20.92
N ASP A 161 11.26 -7.08 22.08
CA ASP A 161 11.97 -6.70 23.28
C ASP A 161 12.80 -7.89 23.80
N PRO A 162 14.12 -7.88 23.59
CA PRO A 162 15.02 -8.93 24.09
C PRO A 162 15.05 -9.05 25.61
N SER A 163 14.64 -8.02 26.34
CA SER A 163 14.57 -8.00 27.80
C SER A 163 13.25 -8.56 28.36
N TYR A 164 12.28 -8.84 27.46
CA TYR A 164 10.95 -9.34 27.89
C TYR A 164 11.07 -10.64 28.67
N ALA A 165 10.51 -10.66 29.84
CA ALA A 165 10.49 -11.84 30.73
C ALA A 165 9.08 -12.33 31.09
N GLY A 166 8.05 -11.77 30.44
CA GLY A 166 6.64 -12.08 30.73
C GLY A 166 6.16 -13.43 30.24
N MET A 167 4.88 -13.70 30.41
CA MET A 167 4.27 -15.01 30.16
C MET A 167 3.59 -15.13 28.79
N THR A 168 3.46 -14.02 28.05
CA THR A 168 2.77 -14.01 26.73
C THR A 168 3.66 -13.47 25.64
N ALA A 169 3.53 -12.19 25.30
CA ALA A 169 4.36 -11.48 24.33
C ALA A 169 4.63 -10.06 24.77
N ALA A 170 5.75 -9.49 24.33
CA ALA A 170 6.07 -8.09 24.55
C ALA A 170 5.08 -7.21 23.78
N THR A 171 4.58 -6.18 24.43
CA THR A 171 3.63 -5.21 23.85
C THR A 171 4.19 -3.80 23.86
N ARG A 172 3.63 -2.94 23.01
CA ARG A 172 3.90 -1.51 22.97
C ARG A 172 2.62 -0.74 22.68
N ASP A 173 2.55 0.51 23.09
CA ASP A 173 1.51 1.44 22.70
C ASP A 173 1.72 1.85 21.23
N VAL A 174 0.67 1.75 20.42
CA VAL A 174 0.65 2.15 19.01
C VAL A 174 -0.42 3.21 18.73
N SER A 175 -1.04 3.76 19.78
CA SER A 175 -2.04 4.83 19.64
C SER A 175 -1.50 6.00 18.84
N GLY A 176 -2.26 6.48 17.86
CA GLY A 176 -1.87 7.58 16.98
C GLY A 176 -0.73 7.24 15.99
N GLN A 177 -0.30 5.98 15.92
CA GLN A 177 0.65 5.56 14.90
C GLN A 177 -0.07 5.22 13.60
N PRO A 178 0.55 5.49 12.42
CA PRO A 178 -0.05 5.15 11.14
C PRO A 178 -0.39 3.66 11.03
N VAL A 179 -1.53 3.38 10.44
CA VAL A 179 -1.91 2.02 10.03
C VAL A 179 -1.09 1.66 8.80
N GLY A 180 -0.20 0.74 8.95
CA GLY A 180 1.02 0.52 8.20
C GLY A 180 0.99 0.45 6.68
N ASP A 181 2.13 0.70 6.07
CA ASP A 181 2.49 0.68 4.64
C ASP A 181 1.80 1.74 3.74
N ALA A 182 0.90 2.57 4.24
CA ALA A 182 0.34 3.69 3.51
C ALA A 182 1.26 4.90 3.57
N ALA A 183 1.57 5.51 2.43
CA ALA A 183 2.19 6.83 2.39
C ALA A 183 1.11 7.89 2.62
N GLU A 184 1.42 8.94 3.39
CA GLU A 184 0.47 10.03 3.65
C GLU A 184 0.06 10.77 2.39
N SER A 185 0.93 10.82 1.40
CA SER A 185 0.63 11.47 0.12
C SER A 185 1.23 10.73 -1.06
N SER A 186 0.52 10.74 -2.18
CA SER A 186 1.03 10.30 -3.46
C SER A 186 0.54 11.20 -4.59
N LEU A 187 1.35 11.31 -5.64
CA LEU A 187 1.05 12.11 -6.82
C LEU A 187 1.46 11.37 -8.07
N THR A 188 0.60 11.42 -9.10
CA THR A 188 0.96 11.01 -10.44
C THR A 188 0.71 12.14 -11.42
N PHE A 189 1.54 12.20 -12.46
CA PHE A 189 1.33 13.09 -13.61
C PHE A 189 1.71 12.33 -14.87
N TYR A 190 0.95 12.54 -15.94
CA TYR A 190 1.28 12.03 -17.25
C TYR A 190 1.08 13.08 -18.35
N LEU A 191 1.83 12.91 -19.42
CA LEU A 191 1.74 13.67 -20.65
C LEU A 191 1.74 12.68 -21.81
N ASP A 192 0.77 12.82 -22.72
CA ASP A 192 0.72 12.11 -24.00
C ASP A 192 0.67 13.15 -25.11
N HIS A 193 1.72 13.18 -25.95
CA HIS A 193 1.84 14.07 -27.07
C HIS A 193 2.04 13.26 -28.34
N THR A 194 1.10 13.36 -29.28
CA THR A 194 1.13 12.65 -30.56
C THR A 194 0.92 13.67 -31.67
N THR A 195 1.80 13.69 -32.65
CA THR A 195 1.74 14.64 -33.79
C THR A 195 2.23 14.01 -35.08
N ALA A 196 1.74 14.49 -36.21
CA ALA A 196 2.17 14.01 -37.50
C ALA A 196 3.68 14.16 -37.71
N ALA A 197 4.32 13.13 -38.25
CA ALA A 197 5.73 13.17 -38.64
C ALA A 197 5.89 13.70 -40.07
N SER A 198 6.87 14.57 -40.30
CA SER A 198 7.12 15.16 -41.64
C SER A 198 7.51 14.15 -42.70
N TRP A 199 7.95 12.96 -42.30
CA TRP A 199 8.33 11.84 -43.18
C TRP A 199 7.22 10.77 -43.29
N GLY A 200 6.01 11.06 -42.80
CA GLY A 200 4.86 10.17 -42.79
C GLY A 200 4.67 9.43 -41.44
N GLY A 201 3.41 9.10 -41.14
CA GLY A 201 3.01 8.51 -39.87
C GLY A 201 2.94 9.51 -38.73
N GLU A 202 3.07 9.03 -37.51
CA GLU A 202 2.92 9.77 -36.26
C GLU A 202 4.14 9.59 -35.36
N ARG A 203 4.60 10.65 -34.75
CA ARG A 203 5.55 10.60 -33.64
C ARG A 203 4.79 10.80 -32.34
N TYR A 204 5.19 10.06 -31.31
CA TYR A 204 4.60 10.20 -30.00
C TYR A 204 5.64 10.32 -28.90
N THR A 205 5.27 11.04 -27.85
CA THR A 205 6.01 11.14 -26.60
C THR A 205 5.05 10.90 -25.46
N ARG A 206 5.37 9.93 -24.62
CA ARG A 206 4.64 9.64 -23.40
C ARG A 206 5.58 9.80 -22.23
N TYR A 207 5.19 10.64 -21.30
CA TYR A 207 5.92 10.86 -20.06
C TYR A 207 5.00 10.57 -18.89
N ASN A 208 5.52 9.91 -17.87
CA ASN A 208 4.84 9.82 -16.59
C ASN A 208 5.85 9.99 -15.45
N ILE A 209 5.36 10.59 -14.37
CA ILE A 209 6.05 10.68 -13.10
C ILE A 209 5.08 10.27 -12.00
N SER A 210 5.56 9.49 -11.05
CA SER A 210 4.88 9.19 -9.81
C SER A 210 5.79 9.51 -8.65
N TRP A 211 5.20 10.13 -7.64
CA TRP A 211 5.83 10.39 -6.36
C TRP A 211 4.94 9.82 -5.26
N ARG A 212 5.55 9.27 -4.25
CA ARG A 212 4.91 8.95 -2.97
C ARG A 212 5.81 9.41 -1.83
N ASP A 213 5.18 9.81 -0.76
CA ASP A 213 5.88 10.23 0.46
C ASP A 213 6.56 9.07 1.17
N GLU A 214 7.36 9.38 2.17
CA GLU A 214 7.86 8.35 3.08
C GLU A 214 6.69 7.67 3.81
N ARG A 215 6.95 6.46 4.28
CA ARG A 215 5.95 5.67 4.99
C ARG A 215 6.61 4.78 6.02
N THR A 216 5.84 4.43 7.03
CA THR A 216 6.24 3.45 8.04
C THR A 216 6.05 2.04 7.49
N SER A 217 6.98 1.14 7.76
CA SER A 217 6.80 -0.27 7.40
C SER A 217 5.74 -0.93 8.27
N ALA A 218 4.73 -1.57 7.65
CA ALA A 218 3.71 -2.33 8.37
C ALA A 218 4.28 -3.48 9.20
N ILE A 219 5.39 -4.05 8.77
CA ILE A 219 6.02 -5.21 9.42
C ILE A 219 6.93 -4.77 10.56
N ASN A 220 7.56 -3.61 10.43
CA ASN A 220 8.44 -3.05 11.44
C ASN A 220 8.25 -1.53 11.52
N PRO A 221 7.34 -1.07 12.38
CA PRO A 221 7.00 0.36 12.49
C PRO A 221 8.17 1.25 12.97
N ASP A 222 9.27 0.66 13.42
CA ASP A 222 10.49 1.43 13.73
C ASP A 222 11.33 1.75 12.48
N LEU A 223 10.90 1.29 11.31
CA LEU A 223 11.57 1.52 10.03
C LEU A 223 10.72 2.41 9.13
N SER A 224 11.29 3.55 8.76
CA SER A 224 10.76 4.40 7.70
C SER A 224 11.28 3.95 6.35
N ILE A 225 10.41 3.90 5.38
CA ILE A 225 10.71 3.68 3.96
C ILE A 225 10.65 5.05 3.29
N LYS A 226 11.76 5.48 2.73
CA LYS A 226 11.90 6.83 2.15
C LYS A 226 10.86 7.11 1.05
N ALA A 227 10.64 8.40 0.80
CA ALA A 227 9.89 8.85 -0.39
C ALA A 227 10.51 8.31 -1.68
N LEU A 228 9.69 8.07 -2.70
CA LEU A 228 10.10 7.52 -3.98
C LEU A 228 9.60 8.39 -5.14
N VAL A 229 10.47 8.65 -6.10
CA VAL A 229 10.11 9.31 -7.37
C VAL A 229 10.46 8.41 -8.53
N LEU A 230 9.47 8.01 -9.32
CA LEU A 230 9.68 7.27 -10.56
C LEU A 230 9.24 8.10 -11.75
N ALA A 231 10.16 8.40 -12.65
CA ALA A 231 9.90 9.12 -13.88
C ALA A 231 10.25 8.24 -15.09
N ASN A 232 9.34 8.16 -16.06
CA ASN A 232 9.50 7.35 -17.26
C ASN A 232 9.18 8.18 -18.49
N ILE A 233 9.90 7.92 -19.58
CA ILE A 233 9.63 8.51 -20.89
C ILE A 233 9.70 7.45 -21.98
N ILE A 234 8.78 7.56 -22.93
CA ILE A 234 8.78 6.78 -24.17
C ILE A 234 8.68 7.78 -25.32
N VAL A 235 9.56 7.68 -26.28
CA VAL A 235 9.48 8.41 -27.55
C VAL A 235 9.43 7.41 -28.68
N GLY A 236 8.55 7.61 -29.64
CA GLY A 236 8.37 6.66 -30.72
C GLY A 236 7.80 7.27 -31.99
N TRP A 237 7.79 6.44 -33.01
CA TRP A 237 7.20 6.71 -34.31
C TRP A 237 6.41 5.49 -34.78
N LYS A 238 5.23 5.75 -35.31
CA LYS A 238 4.33 4.76 -35.89
C LYS A 238 4.09 5.11 -37.35
N SER A 239 4.20 4.12 -38.25
CA SER A 239 3.98 4.33 -39.67
C SER A 239 2.52 4.64 -39.98
N ALA A 240 2.27 5.34 -41.09
CA ALA A 240 0.93 5.74 -41.53
C ALA A 240 0.02 4.56 -41.87
N ASP A 241 0.58 3.42 -42.21
CA ASP A 241 -0.14 2.16 -42.51
C ASP A 241 -0.29 1.26 -41.30
N ASP A 242 0.12 1.72 -40.11
CA ASP A 242 0.10 0.97 -38.84
C ASP A 242 0.94 -0.33 -38.82
N VAL A 243 1.79 -0.53 -39.82
CA VAL A 243 2.63 -1.73 -39.95
C VAL A 243 3.84 -1.67 -39.02
N TRP A 244 4.47 -0.51 -38.88
CA TRP A 244 5.68 -0.30 -38.08
C TRP A 244 5.42 0.59 -36.89
N ASP A 245 5.97 0.18 -35.73
CA ASP A 245 6.02 1.01 -34.53
C ASP A 245 7.40 0.84 -33.88
N ALA A 246 8.16 1.90 -33.85
CA ALA A 246 9.51 1.93 -33.29
C ALA A 246 9.57 2.91 -32.12
N SER A 247 10.06 2.46 -30.98
CA SER A 247 10.18 3.32 -29.80
C SER A 247 11.47 3.10 -29.04
N PHE A 248 11.87 4.15 -28.34
CA PHE A 248 12.92 4.14 -27.33
C PHE A 248 12.30 4.57 -26.00
N PHE A 249 12.73 3.93 -24.91
CA PHE A 249 12.22 4.25 -23.58
C PHE A 249 13.33 4.35 -22.54
N VAL A 250 13.07 5.20 -21.55
CA VAL A 250 13.82 5.27 -20.29
C VAL A 250 12.83 5.08 -19.16
N LYS A 251 12.98 3.99 -18.41
CA LYS A 251 12.23 3.77 -17.17
C LYS A 251 13.09 4.15 -15.98
N ASN A 252 12.47 4.70 -14.96
CA ASN A 252 13.14 5.21 -13.76
C ASN A 252 14.31 6.15 -14.12
N MET A 253 14.01 7.25 -14.83
CA MET A 253 15.00 8.21 -15.34
C MET A 253 15.87 8.80 -14.23
N LEU A 254 15.33 8.94 -13.04
CA LEU A 254 16.01 9.51 -11.87
C LEU A 254 16.92 8.51 -11.16
N ASP A 255 16.82 7.22 -11.53
CA ASP A 255 17.54 6.11 -10.89
C ASP A 255 17.24 6.01 -9.38
N ASP A 256 16.02 6.39 -8.99
CA ASP A 256 15.61 6.35 -7.60
C ASP A 256 15.26 4.92 -7.20
N VAL A 257 15.97 4.39 -6.21
CA VAL A 257 15.81 3.01 -5.74
C VAL A 257 15.25 3.03 -4.33
N ASP A 258 14.16 2.32 -4.15
CA ASP A 258 13.45 2.19 -2.89
C ASP A 258 13.51 0.76 -2.34
N LEU A 259 13.42 0.67 -1.03
CA LEU A 259 13.25 -0.59 -0.30
C LEU A 259 11.76 -0.85 -0.12
N SER A 260 11.16 -1.68 -0.98
CA SER A 260 9.70 -1.86 -1.01
C SER A 260 9.15 -2.74 0.11
N HIS A 261 9.96 -3.60 0.68
CA HIS A 261 9.56 -4.50 1.75
C HIS A 261 10.78 -4.80 2.62
N ILE A 262 10.75 -4.36 3.88
CA ILE A 262 11.86 -4.55 4.80
C ILE A 262 11.42 -5.51 5.89
N GLN A 263 12.05 -6.68 5.95
CA GLN A 263 11.89 -7.63 7.02
C GLN A 263 13.15 -7.67 7.89
N SER A 264 12.99 -7.68 9.19
CA SER A 264 14.10 -7.95 10.10
C SER A 264 14.11 -9.42 10.51
N TYR A 265 15.28 -10.00 10.50
CA TYR A 265 15.50 -11.36 10.93
C TYR A 265 16.50 -11.39 12.08
N TYR A 266 16.25 -12.26 13.04
CA TYR A 266 17.24 -12.63 14.04
C TYR A 266 17.76 -14.01 13.71
N SER A 267 19.05 -14.17 13.68
CA SER A 267 19.73 -15.46 13.56
C SER A 267 20.71 -15.58 14.71
N ASP A 268 20.58 -16.69 15.44
CA ASP A 268 21.64 -17.08 16.34
C ASP A 268 22.77 -17.70 15.52
N TYR A 269 23.83 -16.94 15.31
CA TYR A 269 25.03 -17.48 14.72
C TYR A 269 25.67 -18.45 15.72
N HIS A 270 25.62 -19.75 15.43
CA HIS A 270 26.34 -20.75 16.18
C HIS A 270 27.84 -20.57 15.95
N ILE A 271 28.55 -20.19 16.98
CA ILE A 271 30.02 -20.14 16.95
C ILE A 271 30.54 -21.56 17.17
N PRO A 272 31.38 -22.12 16.27
CA PRO A 272 32.06 -23.40 16.53
C PRO A 272 32.82 -23.35 17.85
N GLY A 273 32.45 -24.20 18.81
CA GLY A 273 33.02 -24.18 20.17
C GLY A 273 32.06 -23.79 21.28
N GLY A 274 30.81 -23.49 20.96
CA GLY A 274 29.74 -23.18 21.91
C GLY A 274 29.57 -21.69 22.16
N GLY A 275 28.39 -21.22 21.86
CA GLY A 275 27.95 -19.84 22.01
C GLY A 275 27.10 -19.41 20.81
N SER A 276 26.18 -18.48 21.00
CA SER A 276 25.46 -17.83 19.92
C SER A 276 25.65 -16.32 20.03
N LEU A 277 25.90 -15.67 18.90
CA LEU A 277 25.82 -14.23 18.80
C LEU A 277 24.47 -13.87 18.17
N PRO A 278 23.60 -13.17 18.87
CA PRO A 278 22.39 -12.65 18.24
C PRO A 278 22.78 -11.65 17.16
N SER A 279 22.52 -11.97 15.91
CA SER A 279 22.69 -11.04 14.82
C SER A 279 21.33 -10.63 14.25
N LYS A 280 21.11 -9.33 14.17
CA LYS A 280 19.96 -8.76 13.48
C LYS A 280 20.38 -8.38 12.07
N PHE A 281 19.69 -8.90 11.07
CA PHE A 281 19.87 -8.49 9.69
C PHE A 281 18.53 -8.14 9.05
N TYR A 282 18.59 -7.32 8.02
CA TYR A 282 17.43 -6.88 7.27
C TYR A 282 17.49 -7.46 5.88
N ALA A 283 16.35 -8.01 5.41
CA ALA A 283 16.14 -8.32 4.02
C ALA A 283 15.15 -7.31 3.45
N ALA A 284 15.41 -6.82 2.26
CA ALA A 284 14.53 -5.88 1.60
C ALA A 284 14.40 -6.22 0.12
N ASN A 285 13.22 -6.00 -0.44
CA ASN A 285 13.02 -5.97 -1.88
C ASN A 285 13.30 -4.56 -2.39
N THR A 286 13.86 -4.46 -3.58
CA THR A 286 14.09 -3.18 -4.25
C THR A 286 13.35 -3.13 -5.58
N ASN A 287 12.92 -1.94 -5.99
CA ASN A 287 12.54 -1.72 -7.37
C ASN A 287 13.79 -1.78 -8.27
N MET A 288 13.57 -1.90 -9.57
CA MET A 288 14.67 -1.85 -10.53
C MET A 288 15.17 -0.41 -10.70
N GLY A 289 16.47 -0.23 -10.75
CA GLY A 289 17.12 1.03 -11.14
C GLY A 289 16.77 1.43 -12.58
N ARG A 290 17.44 2.44 -13.09
CA ARG A 290 17.21 2.97 -14.45
C ARG A 290 17.35 1.89 -15.52
N GLN A 291 16.37 1.84 -16.42
CA GLN A 291 16.37 0.95 -17.57
C GLN A 291 16.25 1.74 -18.87
N LEU A 292 17.07 1.37 -19.85
CA LEU A 292 17.04 1.90 -21.19
C LEU A 292 16.66 0.76 -22.14
N GLY A 293 15.82 1.05 -23.12
CA GLY A 293 15.44 0.04 -24.10
C GLY A 293 14.86 0.63 -25.37
N ALA A 294 14.84 -0.21 -26.40
CA ALA A 294 14.17 0.07 -27.65
C ALA A 294 13.25 -1.07 -28.02
N GLN A 295 12.17 -0.75 -28.69
CA GLN A 295 11.19 -1.73 -29.18
C GLN A 295 10.89 -1.45 -30.64
N LEU A 296 10.81 -2.51 -31.43
CA LEU A 296 10.33 -2.47 -32.79
C LEU A 296 9.19 -3.49 -32.93
N VAL A 297 8.03 -3.03 -33.35
CA VAL A 297 6.86 -3.86 -33.60
C VAL A 297 6.55 -3.81 -35.09
N PHE A 298 6.37 -4.98 -35.68
CA PHE A 298 5.92 -5.15 -37.05
C PHE A 298 4.60 -5.92 -37.04
N ARG A 299 3.58 -5.37 -37.73
CA ARG A 299 2.25 -5.97 -37.85
C ARG A 299 2.03 -6.39 -39.30
N PHE A 300 1.61 -7.61 -39.52
CA PHE A 300 1.39 -8.21 -40.85
C PHE A 300 -0.04 -8.73 -40.98
#